data_42fb311a90cdb99be9bfc34ea0be9475
#
_entry.id   42fb311a90cdb99be9bfc34ea0be9475
#
_cell.length_a   1.000
_cell.length_b   1.000
_cell.length_c   1.000
_cell.angle_alpha   90.00
_cell.angle_beta   90.00
_cell.angle_gamma   90.00
#
_symmetry.space_group_name_H-M   'P 1'
#
loop_
_entity.id
_entity.type
_entity.pdbx_description
1 polymer ?
#
loop_
_entity_poly.entity_id
_entity_poly.type
_entity_poly.pdbx_seq_one_letter_code
_entity_poly.pdbx_strand_id
1 'polypeptide(L)' 'QVIDWLIENFPNAFFKKGNQVKPLKIGIFDDLIDFYERLDTPPFSKKSLREALSYYSASPAYLSCQKPDTARVDIYGN' A
#
# COMPACT_ATOMS: atom_id res chain seq x y z
N GLN A 1 9.02 8.15 -6.94
CA GLN A 1 7.84 7.40 -7.34
C GLN A 1 6.86 7.21 -6.20
N VAL A 2 5.59 6.99 -6.54
CA VAL A 2 4.55 6.84 -5.53
C VAL A 2 4.76 5.58 -4.69
N ILE A 3 5.18 4.49 -5.30
CA ILE A 3 5.42 3.24 -4.55
C ILE A 3 6.52 3.43 -3.51
N ASP A 4 7.59 4.13 -3.86
CA ASP A 4 8.66 4.43 -2.92
C ASP A 4 8.13 5.29 -1.77
N TRP A 5 7.25 6.24 -2.07
CA TRP A 5 6.61 7.08 -1.07
C TRP A 5 5.76 6.24 -0.11
N LEU A 6 5.01 5.26 -0.65
CA LEU A 6 4.20 4.36 0.17
C LEU A 6 5.07 3.52 1.11
N ILE A 7 6.18 2.99 0.60
CA ILE A 7 7.09 2.18 1.40
C ILE A 7 7.74 3.04 2.50
N GLU A 8 8.11 4.26 2.15
CA GLU A 8 8.76 5.16 3.09
C GLU A 8 7.83 5.62 4.21
N ASN A 9 6.57 5.92 3.87
CA ASN A 9 5.60 6.43 4.85
C ASN A 9 4.86 5.33 5.61
N PHE A 10 4.73 4.15 5.00
CA PHE A 10 4.01 3.02 5.61
C PHE A 10 4.86 1.75 5.55
N PRO A 11 6.02 1.75 6.26
CA PRO A 11 6.97 0.63 6.16
C PRO A 11 6.46 -0.69 6.72
N ASN A 12 5.38 -0.65 7.51
CA ASN A 12 4.80 -1.86 8.07
C ASN A 12 3.66 -2.44 7.21
N ALA A 13 3.28 -1.73 6.14
CA ALA A 13 2.22 -2.17 5.24
C ALA A 13 2.73 -2.39 3.82
N PHE A 14 3.64 -1.56 3.35
CA PHE A 14 4.20 -1.65 1.99
C PHE A 14 5.67 -2.02 2.07
N PHE A 15 6.06 -3.06 1.35
CA PHE A 15 7.39 -3.63 1.44
C PHE A 15 8.03 -3.70 0.05
N LYS A 16 9.32 -3.37 -0.01
CA LYS A 16 10.08 -3.45 -1.26
C LYS A 16 10.50 -4.88 -1.57
N LYS A 17 10.85 -5.65 -0.53
CA LYS A 17 11.28 -7.03 -0.71
C LYS A 17 10.08 -7.96 -0.82
N GLY A 18 10.05 -8.78 -1.88
CA GLY A 18 8.90 -9.65 -2.15
C GLY A 18 8.59 -10.63 -1.03
N ASN A 19 9.61 -11.13 -0.33
CA ASN A 19 9.42 -12.08 0.75
C ASN A 19 8.83 -11.47 2.03
N GLN A 20 8.71 -10.14 2.08
CA GLN A 20 8.15 -9.43 3.23
C GLN A 20 6.74 -8.91 2.97
N VAL A 21 6.27 -8.99 1.74
CA VAL A 21 4.96 -8.45 1.35
C VAL A 21 3.84 -9.15 2.09
N LYS A 22 2.89 -8.36 2.60
CA LYS A 22 1.71 -8.85 3.34
C LYS A 22 0.43 -8.42 2.63
N PRO A 23 -0.66 -9.21 2.75
CA PRO A 23 -1.94 -8.80 2.17
C PRO A 23 -2.45 -7.53 2.85
N LEU A 24 -2.98 -6.62 2.05
CA LEU A 24 -3.51 -5.36 2.55
C LEU A 24 -4.98 -5.51 2.93
N LYS A 25 -5.39 -4.74 3.94
CA LYS A 25 -6.77 -4.72 4.39
C LYS A 25 -7.71 -4.29 3.25
N ILE A 26 -8.92 -4.87 3.21
CA ILE A 26 -9.93 -4.45 2.25
C ILE A 26 -10.34 -3.02 2.59
N GLY A 27 -10.35 -2.13 1.58
CA GLY A 27 -10.64 -0.72 1.80
C GLY A 27 -9.46 0.11 2.22
N ILE A 28 -8.25 -0.43 2.13
CA ILE A 28 -7.03 0.32 2.52
C ILE A 28 -6.87 1.60 1.70
N PHE A 29 -7.43 1.64 0.48
CA PHE A 29 -7.34 2.84 -0.35
C PHE A 29 -8.03 4.03 0.31
N ASP A 30 -9.13 3.81 1.02
CA ASP A 30 -9.83 4.88 1.74
C ASP A 30 -8.94 5.46 2.84
N ASP A 31 -8.19 4.59 3.55
CA ASP A 31 -7.26 5.04 4.58
C ASP A 31 -6.11 5.85 3.97
N LEU A 32 -5.63 5.42 2.80
CA LEU A 32 -4.57 6.15 2.08
C LEU A 32 -5.07 7.51 1.61
N ILE A 33 -6.29 7.59 1.12
CA ILE A 33 -6.88 8.86 0.69
C ILE A 33 -7.04 9.80 1.87
N ASP A 34 -7.49 9.31 3.02
CA ASP A 34 -7.60 10.14 4.22
C ASP A 34 -6.24 10.74 4.59
N PHE A 35 -5.19 9.92 4.55
CA PHE A 35 -3.84 10.41 4.83
C PHE A 35 -3.41 11.43 3.79
N TYR A 36 -3.65 11.14 2.52
CA TYR A 36 -3.28 12.02 1.41
C TYR A 36 -3.95 13.39 1.54
N GLU A 37 -5.23 13.42 1.91
CA GLU A 37 -5.99 14.66 1.99
C GLU A 37 -5.57 15.56 3.15
N ARG A 38 -4.82 15.01 4.11
CA ARG A 38 -4.26 15.79 5.22
C ARG A 38 -2.92 16.44 4.88
N LEU A 39 -2.36 16.12 3.72
CA LEU A 39 -1.09 16.69 3.28
C LEU A 39 -1.31 18.12 2.76
N ASP A 40 -0.48 19.06 3.22
CA ASP A 40 -0.56 20.45 2.75
C ASP A 40 -0.17 20.55 1.28
N THR A 41 0.88 19.82 0.89
CA THR A 41 1.38 19.85 -0.47
C THR A 41 1.56 18.39 -0.93
N PRO A 42 0.50 17.78 -1.48
CA PRO A 42 0.61 16.40 -1.95
C PRO A 42 1.67 16.29 -3.05
N PRO A 43 2.56 15.28 -2.97
CA PRO A 43 3.64 15.14 -3.95
C PRO A 43 3.19 14.57 -5.29
N PHE A 44 1.94 14.12 -5.40
CA PHE A 44 1.40 13.53 -6.62
C PHE A 44 -0.14 13.57 -6.55
N SER A 45 -0.81 13.22 -7.66
CA SER A 45 -2.27 13.25 -7.71
C SER A 45 -2.89 12.01 -7.07
N LYS A 46 -4.18 12.10 -6.73
CA LYS A 46 -4.94 10.94 -6.25
C LYS A 46 -4.97 9.82 -7.29
N LYS A 47 -5.00 10.17 -8.57
CA LYS A 47 -4.97 9.19 -9.66
C LYS A 47 -3.66 8.41 -9.62
N SER A 48 -2.54 9.10 -9.41
CA SER A 48 -1.23 8.45 -9.30
C SER A 48 -1.18 7.51 -8.11
N LEU A 49 -1.77 7.91 -6.98
CA LEU A 49 -1.85 7.07 -5.80
C LEU A 49 -2.63 5.79 -6.08
N ARG A 50 -3.78 5.91 -6.74
CA ARG A 50 -4.61 4.76 -7.11
C ARG A 50 -3.86 3.82 -8.05
N GLU A 51 -3.18 4.37 -9.05
CA GLU A 51 -2.42 3.58 -10.01
C GLU A 51 -1.28 2.82 -9.33
N ALA A 52 -0.59 3.48 -8.40
CA ALA A 52 0.49 2.84 -7.67
C ALA A 52 -0.02 1.69 -6.81
N LEU A 53 -1.15 1.87 -6.13
CA LEU A 53 -1.75 0.83 -5.32
C LEU A 53 -2.18 -0.36 -6.18
N SER A 54 -2.79 -0.08 -7.35
CA SER A 54 -3.17 -1.14 -8.30
C SER A 54 -1.94 -1.92 -8.78
N TYR A 55 -0.87 -1.21 -9.10
CA TYR A 55 0.38 -1.83 -9.54
C TYR A 55 0.96 -2.71 -8.45
N TYR A 56 1.00 -2.20 -7.23
CA TYR A 56 1.52 -2.94 -6.09
C TYR A 56 0.72 -4.22 -5.84
N SER A 57 -0.61 -4.11 -5.83
CA SER A 57 -1.47 -5.25 -5.52
C SER A 57 -1.57 -6.26 -6.66
N ALA A 58 -1.16 -5.88 -7.87
CA ALA A 58 -1.10 -6.80 -9.01
C ALA A 58 0.27 -7.46 -9.16
N SER A 59 1.25 -7.10 -8.34
CA SER A 59 2.60 -7.63 -8.45
C SER A 59 2.62 -9.12 -8.09
N PRO A 60 3.52 -9.92 -8.69
CA PRO A 60 3.63 -11.33 -8.35
C PRO A 60 3.90 -11.56 -6.86
N ALA A 61 4.71 -10.70 -6.24
CA ALA A 61 5.01 -10.81 -4.81
C ALA A 61 3.74 -10.65 -3.96
N TYR A 62 2.89 -9.67 -4.30
CA TYR A 62 1.65 -9.46 -3.57
C TYR A 62 0.68 -10.63 -3.76
N LEU A 63 0.53 -11.10 -5.00
CA LEU A 63 -0.35 -12.22 -5.29
C LEU A 63 0.11 -13.49 -4.58
N SER A 64 1.42 -13.69 -4.47
CA SER A 64 1.99 -14.84 -3.77
C SER A 64 1.75 -14.81 -2.26
N CYS A 65 1.61 -13.64 -1.68
CA CYS A 65 1.40 -13.52 -0.23
C CYS A 65 -0.06 -13.71 0.18
N GLN A 66 -0.99 -13.73 -0.76
CA GLN A 66 -2.42 -13.89 -0.46
C GLN A 66 -2.76 -15.36 -0.26
N LYS A 67 -2.62 -15.81 0.98
CA LYS A 67 -2.96 -17.17 1.38
C LYS A 67 -4.13 -17.14 2.35
N PRO A 68 -4.95 -18.22 2.41
CA PRO A 68 -6.16 -18.21 3.26
C PRO A 68 -5.91 -17.86 4.72
N ASP A 69 -4.77 -18.28 5.26
CA ASP A 69 -4.48 -18.10 6.68
C ASP A 69 -3.65 -16.87 6.99
N THR A 70 -3.38 -16.02 5.99
CA THR A 70 -2.55 -14.85 6.19
C THR A 70 -3.40 -13.65 6.59
N ALA A 71 -3.08 -13.04 7.73
CA ALA A 71 -3.79 -11.87 8.21
C ALA A 71 -3.51 -10.65 7.32
N ARG A 72 -4.55 -9.86 7.04
CA ARG A 72 -4.41 -8.60 6.29
C ARG A 72 -3.98 -7.49 7.23
N VAL A 73 -3.24 -6.52 6.70
CA VAL A 73 -2.74 -5.40 7.49
C VAL A 73 -3.28 -4.07 6.98
N ASP A 74 -3.49 -3.14 7.91
CA ASP A 74 -3.83 -1.76 7.56
C ASP A 74 -2.56 -0.96 7.27
N ILE A 75 -2.71 0.36 7.07
CA ILE A 75 -1.55 1.21 6.72
C ILE A 75 -0.50 1.28 7.83
N TYR A 76 -0.83 0.87 9.04
CA TYR A 76 0.10 0.84 10.17
C TYR A 76 0.64 -0.55 10.44
N GLY A 77 0.25 -1.55 9.65
CA GLY A 77 0.75 -2.91 9.80
C GLY A 77 -0.02 -3.76 10.81
N ASN A 78 -1.21 -3.34 11.17
CA ASN A 78 -2.03 -4.05 12.16
C ASN A 78 -2.97 -5.05 11.53
#